data_a5eb33b9f6c9df4995a3fd9c3ed778b9
#
_entry.id   a5eb33b9f6c9df4995a3fd9c3ed778b9
#
_cell.length_a   1.000
_cell.length_b   1.000
_cell.length_c   1.000
_cell.angle_alpha   90.00
_cell.angle_beta   90.00
_cell.angle_gamma   90.00
#
_symmetry.space_group_name_H-M   'P 1'
#
loop_
_entity.id
_entity.type
_entity.pdbx_description
1 polymer ?
#
loop_
_entity_poly.entity_id
_entity_poly.type
_entity_poly.pdbx_seq_one_letter_code
_entity_poly.pdbx_strand_id
1 'polypeptide(L)'
;FLEEQIKALGLPVKGKEVFPRIGELSAAIIRERLLGIRLPLLTVDCSEVPGRPPVLCAGCPHRGVFSVIAKMADIITSDIGCYSLGYMPPLSAGDTCIDMGASIPNALGFSKVLPDKKIVATIGDSTFLHSGITGLIDVVYNKGPVTVVILDNSITGMSGHQQNPATGFDISGKPAPQVRIEEIVRACGVEKLWIVDAYNLEETAAALREAMAAREPAVIIARRPCMLILRNPVRESYWIDADACKLCRACLKIGCPAIELKDGRVRIESKMCTGCGVCQQVCKFQ
;
A
#
# COMPACT_ATOMS: atom_id res chain seq x y z
N PHE A 1 19.51 24.57 0.50
CA PHE A 1 18.38 25.36 0.93
C PHE A 1 18.55 25.83 2.39
N LEU A 2 18.50 24.96 3.42
CA LEU A 2 18.68 25.36 4.82
C LEU A 2 20.01 26.08 5.09
N GLU A 3 21.11 25.60 4.52
CA GLU A 3 22.43 26.23 4.64
C GLU A 3 22.39 27.69 4.15
N GLU A 4 21.77 27.97 3.02
CA GLU A 4 21.65 29.30 2.47
C GLU A 4 20.79 30.20 3.34
N GLN A 5 19.69 29.67 3.90
CA GLN A 5 18.84 30.41 4.82
C GLN A 5 19.56 30.78 6.12
N ILE A 6 20.35 29.85 6.70
CA ILE A 6 21.13 30.10 7.92
C ILE A 6 22.23 31.13 7.64
N LYS A 7 22.93 31.03 6.50
CA LYS A 7 23.92 32.02 6.07
C LYS A 7 23.30 33.43 5.91
N ALA A 8 22.08 33.48 5.33
CA ALA A 8 21.36 34.74 5.16
C ALA A 8 21.00 35.44 6.49
N LEU A 9 20.89 34.67 7.57
CA LEU A 9 20.72 35.20 8.94
C LEU A 9 22.03 35.67 9.59
N GLY A 10 23.16 35.63 8.88
CA GLY A 10 24.46 36.04 9.40
C GLY A 10 25.08 35.02 10.36
N LEU A 11 24.54 33.80 10.46
CA LEU A 11 25.05 32.77 11.34
C LEU A 11 26.14 31.94 10.65
N PRO A 12 27.28 31.62 11.35
CA PRO A 12 28.30 30.75 10.81
C PRO A 12 27.74 29.32 10.66
N VAL A 13 27.74 28.78 9.47
CA VAL A 13 27.31 27.40 9.20
C VAL A 13 28.24 26.71 8.24
N LYS A 14 28.58 25.47 8.54
CA LYS A 14 29.30 24.55 7.66
C LYS A 14 28.32 23.47 7.19
N GLY A 15 28.13 23.36 5.89
CA GLY A 15 27.16 22.43 5.31
C GLY A 15 27.80 21.56 4.25
N LYS A 16 27.46 21.79 2.98
CA LYS A 16 27.92 20.99 1.84
C LYS A 16 29.42 21.12 1.51
N GLU A 17 30.12 22.01 2.14
CA GLU A 17 31.60 22.05 2.12
C GLU A 17 32.22 20.93 2.96
N VAL A 18 31.53 20.48 4.01
CA VAL A 18 32.00 19.41 4.91
C VAL A 18 31.37 18.05 4.53
N PHE A 19 30.09 18.03 4.19
CA PHE A 19 29.36 16.81 3.89
C PHE A 19 29.14 16.61 2.39
N PRO A 20 29.13 15.36 1.89
CA PRO A 20 28.91 15.08 0.48
C PRO A 20 27.51 15.55 0.05
N ARG A 21 27.40 15.99 -1.22
CA ARG A 21 26.13 16.43 -1.79
C ARG A 21 25.27 15.28 -2.29
N ILE A 22 25.88 14.14 -2.53
CA ILE A 22 25.24 12.92 -3.07
C ILE A 22 25.65 11.71 -2.21
N GLY A 23 24.85 10.67 -2.27
CA GLY A 23 25.05 9.45 -1.51
C GLY A 23 24.38 9.49 -0.13
N GLU A 24 24.54 8.42 0.61
CA GLU A 24 23.98 8.28 1.95
C GLU A 24 24.75 9.08 2.99
N LEU A 25 24.06 9.79 3.85
CA LEU A 25 24.65 10.50 4.99
C LEU A 25 24.61 9.60 6.25
N SER A 26 25.51 8.63 6.32
CA SER A 26 25.60 7.69 7.44
C SER A 26 26.30 8.27 8.66
N ALA A 27 26.08 7.65 9.83
CA ALA A 27 26.77 8.01 11.07
C ALA A 27 28.31 7.89 10.95
N ALA A 28 28.79 6.96 10.12
CA ALA A 28 30.23 6.81 9.84
C ALA A 28 30.80 8.03 9.10
N ILE A 29 30.09 8.52 8.08
CA ILE A 29 30.47 9.73 7.33
C ILE A 29 30.44 10.95 8.24
N ILE A 30 29.40 11.11 9.08
CA ILE A 30 29.30 12.24 10.01
C ILE A 30 30.49 12.22 10.98
N ARG A 31 30.82 11.08 11.56
CA ARG A 31 31.94 10.91 12.48
C ARG A 31 33.29 11.24 11.80
N GLU A 32 33.51 10.71 10.60
CA GLU A 32 34.72 10.99 9.84
C GLU A 32 34.88 12.49 9.54
N ARG A 33 33.79 13.13 9.07
CA ARG A 33 33.84 14.56 8.68
C ARG A 33 33.94 15.53 9.84
N LEU A 34 33.32 15.22 10.98
CA LEU A 34 33.35 16.10 12.16
C LEU A 34 34.50 15.80 13.10
N LEU A 35 34.89 14.54 13.29
CA LEU A 35 35.85 14.12 14.30
C LEU A 35 37.17 13.61 13.70
N GLY A 36 37.28 13.46 12.39
CA GLY A 36 38.45 12.85 11.74
C GLY A 36 38.62 11.35 12.02
N ILE A 37 37.61 10.70 12.61
CA ILE A 37 37.70 9.29 13.02
C ILE A 37 37.11 8.43 11.88
N ARG A 38 37.99 7.69 11.21
CA ARG A 38 37.59 6.72 10.17
C ARG A 38 37.41 5.35 10.81
N LEU A 39 36.22 4.79 10.71
CA LEU A 39 35.95 3.41 11.11
C LEU A 39 36.38 2.44 10.01
N PRO A 40 36.97 1.28 10.37
CA PRO A 40 37.21 0.24 9.37
C PRO A 40 35.90 -0.20 8.78
N LEU A 41 35.77 -0.11 7.44
CA LEU A 41 34.62 -0.63 6.71
C LEU A 41 34.88 -2.10 6.39
N LEU A 42 33.94 -2.95 6.79
CA LEU A 42 33.86 -4.32 6.26
C LEU A 42 33.39 -4.23 4.80
N THR A 43 34.29 -4.48 3.88
CA THR A 43 33.93 -4.66 2.47
C THR A 43 33.56 -6.12 2.24
N VAL A 44 32.29 -6.37 1.96
CA VAL A 44 31.81 -7.67 1.54
C VAL A 44 31.51 -7.62 0.06
N ASP A 45 31.97 -8.61 -0.69
CA ASP A 45 31.60 -8.73 -2.11
C ASP A 45 30.11 -9.14 -2.18
N CYS A 46 29.29 -8.26 -2.71
CA CYS A 46 27.86 -8.45 -2.88
C CYS A 46 27.46 -8.72 -4.33
N SER A 47 28.43 -8.95 -5.23
CA SER A 47 28.17 -9.13 -6.67
C SER A 47 27.23 -10.29 -6.98
N GLU A 48 27.26 -11.36 -6.17
CA GLU A 48 26.42 -12.54 -6.34
C GLU A 48 25.12 -12.49 -5.48
N VAL A 49 24.93 -11.45 -4.70
CA VAL A 49 23.72 -11.34 -3.86
C VAL A 49 22.54 -10.92 -4.73
N PRO A 50 21.49 -11.76 -4.84
CA PRO A 50 20.33 -11.41 -5.66
C PRO A 50 19.58 -10.21 -5.05
N GLY A 51 19.12 -9.32 -5.92
CA GLY A 51 18.29 -8.18 -5.51
C GLY A 51 17.03 -8.66 -4.80
N ARG A 52 16.69 -8.01 -3.69
CA ARG A 52 15.47 -8.28 -2.89
C ARG A 52 14.59 -7.05 -2.86
N PRO A 53 13.78 -6.81 -3.91
CA PRO A 53 12.86 -5.68 -3.90
C PRO A 53 11.86 -5.84 -2.75
N PRO A 54 11.38 -4.73 -2.16
CA PRO A 54 10.35 -4.79 -1.14
C PRO A 54 9.06 -5.38 -1.71
N VAL A 55 8.38 -6.20 -0.90
CA VAL A 55 7.10 -6.83 -1.28
C VAL A 55 6.09 -6.68 -0.14
N LEU A 56 4.80 -6.76 -0.46
CA LEU A 56 3.75 -6.86 0.54
C LEU A 56 3.98 -8.10 1.43
N CYS A 57 3.70 -7.99 2.72
CA CYS A 57 3.88 -9.09 3.70
C CYS A 57 3.03 -10.32 3.35
N ALA A 58 3.40 -11.50 3.86
CA ALA A 58 2.51 -12.65 3.87
C ALA A 58 1.22 -12.30 4.65
N GLY A 59 0.05 -12.63 4.10
CA GLY A 59 -1.24 -12.27 4.70
C GLY A 59 -1.56 -10.77 4.67
N CYS A 60 -0.85 -9.96 3.88
CA CYS A 60 -1.21 -8.55 3.73
C CYS A 60 -2.61 -8.40 3.13
N PRO A 61 -3.53 -7.63 3.77
CA PRO A 61 -4.89 -7.47 3.28
C PRO A 61 -4.98 -6.77 1.92
N HIS A 62 -4.04 -5.88 1.61
CA HIS A 62 -4.04 -5.16 0.33
C HIS A 62 -3.84 -6.06 -0.88
N ARG A 63 -3.18 -7.21 -0.71
CA ARG A 63 -2.78 -8.12 -1.79
C ARG A 63 -3.97 -8.65 -2.59
N GLY A 64 -5.02 -9.11 -1.89
CA GLY A 64 -6.25 -9.59 -2.52
C GLY A 64 -6.94 -8.50 -3.34
N VAL A 65 -7.09 -7.34 -2.73
CA VAL A 65 -7.73 -6.17 -3.35
C VAL A 65 -7.01 -5.76 -4.64
N PHE A 66 -5.68 -5.64 -4.62
CA PHE A 66 -4.91 -5.31 -5.81
C PHE A 66 -5.01 -6.38 -6.90
N SER A 67 -5.06 -7.66 -6.54
CA SER A 67 -5.22 -8.76 -7.50
C SER A 67 -6.56 -8.69 -8.25
N VAL A 68 -7.57 -8.04 -7.66
CA VAL A 68 -8.88 -7.80 -8.28
C VAL A 68 -8.85 -6.50 -9.09
N ILE A 69 -8.38 -5.39 -8.52
CA ILE A 69 -8.32 -4.07 -9.19
C ILE A 69 -7.54 -4.16 -10.49
N ALA A 70 -6.36 -4.79 -10.49
CA ALA A 70 -5.50 -4.93 -11.67
C ALA A 70 -6.16 -5.64 -12.87
N LYS A 71 -7.24 -6.39 -12.64
CA LYS A 71 -7.99 -7.10 -13.71
C LYS A 71 -9.19 -6.31 -14.22
N MET A 72 -9.62 -5.28 -13.50
CA MET A 72 -10.92 -4.65 -13.74
C MET A 72 -10.81 -3.16 -14.09
N ALA A 73 -9.78 -2.45 -13.59
CA ALA A 73 -9.56 -1.05 -13.87
C ALA A 73 -8.71 -0.87 -15.14
N ASP A 74 -8.97 0.22 -15.88
CA ASP A 74 -8.14 0.64 -17.00
C ASP A 74 -6.99 1.54 -16.55
N ILE A 75 -7.22 2.35 -15.50
CA ILE A 75 -6.23 3.26 -14.91
C ILE A 75 -6.35 3.16 -13.38
N ILE A 76 -5.20 2.99 -12.73
CA ILE A 76 -5.10 2.92 -11.28
C ILE A 76 -4.18 4.02 -10.78
N THR A 77 -4.75 5.02 -10.11
CA THR A 77 -3.96 6.05 -9.44
C THR A 77 -3.66 5.61 -8.02
N SER A 78 -2.39 5.47 -7.71
CA SER A 78 -1.93 4.99 -6.42
C SER A 78 -1.43 6.12 -5.54
N ASP A 79 -1.44 5.88 -4.25
CA ASP A 79 -0.96 6.76 -3.21
C ASP A 79 0.24 6.14 -2.46
N ILE A 80 0.75 6.78 -1.41
CA ILE A 80 1.96 6.36 -0.71
C ILE A 80 1.63 5.73 0.64
N GLY A 81 2.09 4.49 0.83
CA GLY A 81 1.92 3.65 2.00
C GLY A 81 2.36 2.22 1.70
N CYS A 82 2.09 1.25 2.59
CA CYS A 82 2.36 -0.17 2.30
C CYS A 82 1.75 -0.61 0.95
N TYR A 83 0.62 -0.07 0.61
CA TYR A 83 -0.11 -0.37 -0.61
C TYR A 83 0.58 0.16 -1.89
N SER A 84 1.53 1.09 -1.82
CA SER A 84 2.35 1.43 -2.98
C SER A 84 3.18 0.24 -3.47
N LEU A 85 3.41 -0.78 -2.64
CA LEU A 85 4.02 -2.04 -3.08
C LEU A 85 3.11 -2.87 -4.01
N GLY A 86 1.84 -2.56 -4.11
CA GLY A 86 0.93 -3.13 -5.11
C GLY A 86 1.25 -2.70 -6.55
N TYR A 87 1.95 -1.57 -6.70
CA TYR A 87 2.49 -1.09 -7.96
C TYR A 87 3.57 -2.02 -8.54
N MET A 88 4.30 -2.72 -7.67
CA MET A 88 5.39 -3.61 -8.05
C MET A 88 4.88 -4.94 -8.63
N PRO A 89 5.66 -5.58 -9.55
CA PRO A 89 5.39 -6.93 -9.97
C PRO A 89 5.31 -7.91 -8.76
N PRO A 90 4.50 -8.96 -8.84
CA PRO A 90 3.67 -9.39 -9.96
C PRO A 90 2.26 -8.78 -9.99
N LEU A 91 1.91 -7.92 -9.03
CA LEU A 91 0.58 -7.29 -8.96
C LEU A 91 0.43 -6.21 -10.05
N SER A 92 1.44 -5.35 -10.20
CA SER A 92 1.48 -4.25 -11.18
C SER A 92 0.18 -3.45 -11.22
N ALA A 93 -0.37 -3.17 -10.04
CA ALA A 93 -1.69 -2.55 -9.86
C ALA A 93 -1.54 -1.06 -9.50
N GLY A 94 -0.94 -0.30 -10.40
CA GLY A 94 -0.76 1.14 -10.26
C GLY A 94 -0.09 1.76 -11.47
N ASP A 95 -0.64 2.85 -11.98
CA ASP A 95 -0.13 3.60 -13.13
C ASP A 95 0.55 4.91 -12.71
N THR A 96 0.09 5.52 -11.60
CA THR A 96 0.71 6.72 -11.04
C THR A 96 0.89 6.60 -9.52
N CYS A 97 1.98 7.17 -9.01
CA CYS A 97 2.24 7.30 -7.58
C CYS A 97 3.10 8.58 -7.39
N ILE A 98 2.50 9.67 -6.93
CA ILE A 98 3.14 11.01 -6.87
C ILE A 98 3.48 11.36 -5.43
N ASP A 99 2.45 11.63 -4.61
CA ASP A 99 2.59 11.96 -3.20
C ASP A 99 1.38 11.50 -2.38
N MET A 100 1.43 11.74 -1.06
CA MET A 100 0.35 11.34 -0.16
C MET A 100 -0.89 12.21 -0.36
N GLY A 101 -1.99 11.60 -0.77
CA GLY A 101 -3.28 12.25 -1.05
C GLY A 101 -3.53 12.52 -2.53
N ALA A 102 -2.51 12.39 -3.40
CA ALA A 102 -2.64 12.71 -4.82
C ALA A 102 -3.43 11.71 -5.65
N SER A 103 -3.65 10.48 -5.18
CA SER A 103 -4.35 9.45 -5.95
C SER A 103 -5.75 9.89 -6.37
N ILE A 104 -6.52 10.47 -5.46
CA ILE A 104 -7.91 10.86 -5.71
C ILE A 104 -8.02 12.01 -6.71
N PRO A 105 -7.33 13.17 -6.54
CA PRO A 105 -7.40 14.24 -7.53
C PRO A 105 -6.80 13.85 -8.88
N ASN A 106 -5.76 13.00 -8.93
CA ASN A 106 -5.26 12.46 -10.19
C ASN A 106 -6.33 11.65 -10.93
N ALA A 107 -7.06 10.80 -10.22
CA ALA A 107 -8.16 10.04 -10.79
C ALA A 107 -9.24 10.96 -11.38
N LEU A 108 -9.56 12.05 -10.68
CA LEU A 108 -10.49 13.07 -11.22
C LEU A 108 -9.94 13.68 -12.51
N GLY A 109 -8.67 14.06 -12.55
CA GLY A 109 -8.03 14.59 -13.74
C GLY A 109 -8.12 13.61 -14.92
N PHE A 110 -7.77 12.35 -14.72
CA PHE A 110 -7.90 11.31 -15.74
C PHE A 110 -9.35 11.13 -16.20
N SER A 111 -10.32 11.20 -15.28
CA SER A 111 -11.74 11.04 -15.64
C SER A 111 -12.26 12.15 -16.57
N LYS A 112 -11.65 13.33 -16.53
CA LYS A 112 -12.02 14.45 -17.42
C LYS A 112 -11.45 14.32 -18.83
N VAL A 113 -10.26 13.74 -18.96
CA VAL A 113 -9.58 13.58 -20.27
C VAL A 113 -9.77 12.21 -20.91
N LEU A 114 -10.17 11.22 -20.13
CA LEU A 114 -10.40 9.83 -20.56
C LEU A 114 -11.76 9.32 -20.03
N PRO A 115 -12.88 9.91 -20.49
CA PRO A 115 -14.21 9.66 -19.89
C PRO A 115 -14.72 8.21 -20.04
N ASP A 116 -14.21 7.46 -21.01
CA ASP A 116 -14.62 6.07 -21.27
C ASP A 116 -13.82 5.05 -20.46
N LYS A 117 -12.80 5.49 -19.74
CA LYS A 117 -11.94 4.61 -18.93
C LYS A 117 -12.50 4.37 -17.55
N LYS A 118 -12.28 3.16 -17.04
CA LYS A 118 -12.58 2.76 -15.66
C LYS A 118 -11.41 3.16 -14.78
N ILE A 119 -11.59 4.22 -14.00
CA ILE A 119 -10.53 4.82 -13.20
C ILE A 119 -10.75 4.49 -11.73
N VAL A 120 -9.72 3.94 -11.10
CA VAL A 120 -9.71 3.57 -9.69
C VAL A 120 -8.58 4.31 -8.98
N ALA A 121 -8.90 5.05 -7.93
CA ALA A 121 -7.93 5.62 -7.00
C ALA A 121 -7.76 4.69 -5.80
N THR A 122 -6.52 4.40 -5.39
CA THR A 122 -6.23 3.63 -4.18
C THR A 122 -5.55 4.49 -3.14
N ILE A 123 -6.00 4.46 -1.89
CA ILE A 123 -5.47 5.24 -0.78
C ILE A 123 -5.61 4.46 0.53
N GLY A 124 -4.66 4.60 1.45
CA GLY A 124 -4.74 3.98 2.78
C GLY A 124 -5.62 4.77 3.75
N ASP A 125 -6.07 4.12 4.83
CA ASP A 125 -6.89 4.71 5.90
C ASP A 125 -6.27 5.97 6.52
N SER A 126 -5.02 5.88 6.93
CA SER A 126 -4.28 7.00 7.52
C SER A 126 -4.12 8.15 6.52
N THR A 127 -3.67 7.86 5.30
CA THR A 127 -3.47 8.87 4.25
C THR A 127 -4.79 9.52 3.85
N PHE A 128 -5.88 8.77 3.79
CA PHE A 128 -7.21 9.31 3.52
C PHE A 128 -7.60 10.37 4.56
N LEU A 129 -7.41 10.04 5.86
CA LEU A 129 -7.80 10.95 6.94
C LEU A 129 -6.96 12.24 6.98
N HIS A 130 -5.69 12.20 6.60
CA HIS A 130 -4.87 13.41 6.67
C HIS A 130 -4.83 14.23 5.37
N SER A 131 -5.03 13.61 4.19
CA SER A 131 -4.93 14.37 2.91
C SER A 131 -5.87 13.88 1.79
N GLY A 132 -6.60 12.77 1.98
CA GLY A 132 -7.51 12.26 0.94
C GLY A 132 -8.89 12.91 0.94
N ILE A 133 -9.34 13.46 2.07
CA ILE A 133 -10.70 14.01 2.25
C ILE A 133 -10.95 15.19 1.27
N THR A 134 -10.00 16.08 1.13
CA THR A 134 -10.11 17.24 0.21
C THR A 134 -10.24 16.81 -1.24
N GLY A 135 -9.47 15.79 -1.65
CA GLY A 135 -9.59 15.20 -2.98
C GLY A 135 -10.95 14.54 -3.21
N LEU A 136 -11.51 13.87 -2.20
CA LEU A 136 -12.84 13.27 -2.30
C LEU A 136 -13.94 14.31 -2.43
N ILE A 137 -13.87 15.42 -1.67
CA ILE A 137 -14.79 16.56 -1.80
C ILE A 137 -14.75 17.10 -3.22
N ASP A 138 -13.55 17.27 -3.80
CA ASP A 138 -13.37 17.76 -5.17
C ASP A 138 -13.98 16.79 -6.21
N VAL A 139 -13.79 15.50 -6.06
CA VAL A 139 -14.41 14.46 -6.91
C VAL A 139 -15.94 14.55 -6.86
N VAL A 140 -16.52 14.69 -5.67
CA VAL A 140 -17.98 14.80 -5.50
C VAL A 140 -18.50 16.12 -6.09
N TYR A 141 -17.87 17.24 -5.78
CA TYR A 141 -18.24 18.55 -6.28
C TYR A 141 -18.26 18.60 -7.81
N ASN A 142 -17.23 18.00 -8.44
CA ASN A 142 -17.09 17.94 -9.90
C ASN A 142 -17.79 16.74 -10.55
N LYS A 143 -18.57 15.94 -9.82
CA LYS A 143 -19.27 14.76 -10.28
C LYS A 143 -18.36 13.83 -11.10
N GLY A 144 -17.16 13.60 -10.60
CA GLY A 144 -16.16 12.74 -11.24
C GLY A 144 -16.58 11.27 -11.17
N PRO A 145 -16.67 10.53 -12.30
CA PRO A 145 -16.98 9.10 -12.30
C PRO A 145 -15.76 8.27 -11.86
N VAL A 146 -15.31 8.49 -10.62
CA VAL A 146 -14.12 7.88 -10.03
C VAL A 146 -14.55 6.89 -8.96
N THR A 147 -13.94 5.70 -8.96
CA THR A 147 -14.03 4.75 -7.86
C THR A 147 -12.82 4.91 -6.95
N VAL A 148 -13.04 5.31 -5.70
CA VAL A 148 -12.00 5.41 -4.68
C VAL A 148 -12.01 4.14 -3.82
N VAL A 149 -10.88 3.44 -3.72
CA VAL A 149 -10.71 2.28 -2.84
C VAL A 149 -9.85 2.68 -1.66
N ILE A 150 -10.47 2.79 -0.50
CA ILE A 150 -9.78 3.05 0.77
C ILE A 150 -9.35 1.71 1.36
N LEU A 151 -8.04 1.52 1.46
CA LEU A 151 -7.40 0.31 1.97
C LEU A 151 -7.22 0.44 3.49
N ASP A 152 -8.26 0.07 4.24
CA ASP A 152 -8.30 0.19 5.69
C ASP A 152 -7.67 -1.03 6.36
N ASN A 153 -6.41 -0.89 6.78
CA ASN A 153 -5.69 -1.90 7.56
C ASN A 153 -5.57 -1.57 9.05
N SER A 154 -6.31 -0.57 9.52
CA SER A 154 -6.44 -0.17 10.92
C SER A 154 -5.10 0.24 11.57
N ILE A 155 -4.11 0.71 10.79
CA ILE A 155 -2.81 1.17 11.31
C ILE A 155 -2.02 1.93 10.23
N THR A 156 -1.18 2.88 10.62
CA THR A 156 -0.19 3.48 9.72
C THR A 156 1.03 2.57 9.64
N GLY A 157 0.99 1.59 8.70
CA GLY A 157 1.89 0.43 8.74
C GLY A 157 3.33 0.70 8.31
N MET A 158 3.53 1.38 7.16
CA MET A 158 4.85 1.50 6.50
C MET A 158 5.90 2.22 7.37
N SER A 159 5.49 3.19 8.16
CA SER A 159 6.38 4.02 8.97
C SER A 159 6.60 3.51 10.41
N GLY A 160 6.12 2.31 10.73
CA GLY A 160 6.37 1.66 12.02
C GLY A 160 5.13 1.41 12.87
N HIS A 161 3.97 1.24 12.26
CA HIS A 161 2.71 0.87 12.93
C HIS A 161 2.21 1.92 13.93
N GLN A 162 2.20 3.19 13.53
CA GLN A 162 1.65 4.27 14.34
C GLN A 162 0.13 4.24 14.35
N GLN A 163 -0.44 4.66 15.47
CA GLN A 163 -1.87 4.91 15.57
C GLN A 163 -2.30 6.05 14.62
N ASN A 164 -3.54 5.99 14.17
CA ASN A 164 -4.15 7.05 13.37
C ASN A 164 -5.58 7.32 13.90
N PRO A 165 -6.26 8.38 13.49
CA PRO A 165 -7.57 8.72 14.04
C PRO A 165 -8.65 7.63 13.90
N ALA A 166 -8.52 6.68 12.96
CA ALA A 166 -9.46 5.57 12.79
C ALA A 166 -9.19 4.37 13.72
N THR A 167 -8.08 4.36 14.46
CA THR A 167 -7.70 3.19 15.28
C THR A 167 -8.37 3.16 16.66
N GLY A 168 -8.87 4.31 17.16
CA GLY A 168 -9.44 4.44 18.51
C GLY A 168 -8.40 4.57 19.62
N PHE A 169 -7.16 4.86 19.28
CA PHE A 169 -6.06 5.08 20.22
C PHE A 169 -5.29 6.35 19.84
N ASP A 170 -4.78 7.05 20.88
CA ASP A 170 -3.88 8.17 20.69
C ASP A 170 -2.43 7.70 20.42
N ILE A 171 -1.53 8.64 20.19
CA ILE A 171 -0.10 8.35 19.92
C ILE A 171 0.61 7.66 21.08
N SER A 172 0.10 7.78 22.31
CA SER A 172 0.62 7.11 23.51
C SER A 172 0.02 5.71 23.73
N GLY A 173 -0.90 5.28 22.85
CA GLY A 173 -1.60 4.01 22.92
C GLY A 173 -2.76 3.99 23.92
N LYS A 174 -3.22 5.15 24.39
CA LYS A 174 -4.40 5.26 25.26
C LYS A 174 -5.68 5.31 24.42
N PRO A 175 -6.81 4.79 24.93
CA PRO A 175 -8.10 4.93 24.25
C PRO A 175 -8.42 6.38 23.91
N ALA A 176 -8.85 6.62 22.67
CA ALA A 176 -9.23 7.92 22.15
C ALA A 176 -10.50 7.80 21.29
N PRO A 177 -11.21 8.91 21.02
CA PRO A 177 -12.33 8.89 20.08
C PRO A 177 -11.92 8.36 18.72
N GLN A 178 -12.68 7.39 18.21
CA GLN A 178 -12.43 6.79 16.90
C GLN A 178 -13.17 7.57 15.82
N VAL A 179 -12.44 7.98 14.79
CA VAL A 179 -13.02 8.56 13.58
C VAL A 179 -13.47 7.42 12.65
N ARG A 180 -14.73 7.45 12.26
CA ARG A 180 -15.32 6.47 11.35
C ARG A 180 -15.19 6.96 9.92
N ILE A 181 -14.37 6.25 9.13
CA ILE A 181 -14.07 6.62 7.74
C ILE A 181 -15.36 6.69 6.90
N GLU A 182 -16.25 5.73 7.09
CA GLU A 182 -17.54 5.67 6.40
C GLU A 182 -18.43 6.90 6.64
N GLU A 183 -18.39 7.46 7.84
CA GLU A 183 -19.15 8.67 8.19
C GLU A 183 -18.56 9.91 7.50
N ILE A 184 -17.23 10.02 7.43
CA ILE A 184 -16.56 11.08 6.69
C ILE A 184 -16.87 10.99 5.20
N VAL A 185 -16.79 9.79 4.62
CA VAL A 185 -17.12 9.56 3.21
C VAL A 185 -18.55 10.02 2.89
N ARG A 186 -19.51 9.67 3.75
CA ARG A 186 -20.89 10.14 3.60
C ARG A 186 -21.02 11.65 3.78
N ALA A 187 -20.31 12.24 4.75
CA ALA A 187 -20.31 13.69 4.97
C ALA A 187 -19.71 14.48 3.78
N CYS A 188 -18.81 13.86 3.01
CA CYS A 188 -18.33 14.43 1.73
C CYS A 188 -19.39 14.38 0.61
N GLY A 189 -20.54 13.73 0.82
CA GLY A 189 -21.63 13.66 -0.16
C GLY A 189 -21.59 12.40 -1.06
N VAL A 190 -20.82 11.38 -0.71
CA VAL A 190 -20.78 10.12 -1.45
C VAL A 190 -21.99 9.26 -1.08
N GLU A 191 -22.82 8.92 -2.06
CA GLU A 191 -23.96 8.03 -1.90
C GLU A 191 -23.60 6.55 -2.12
N LYS A 192 -22.71 6.28 -3.06
CA LYS A 192 -22.26 4.94 -3.46
C LYS A 192 -21.07 4.51 -2.58
N LEU A 193 -21.37 3.81 -1.49
CA LEU A 193 -20.38 3.35 -0.52
C LEU A 193 -20.57 1.88 -0.21
N TRP A 194 -19.50 1.09 -0.37
CA TRP A 194 -19.41 -0.32 0.03
C TRP A 194 -18.32 -0.49 1.08
N ILE A 195 -18.55 -1.41 2.01
CA ILE A 195 -17.53 -1.85 2.98
C ILE A 195 -17.39 -3.36 2.74
N VAL A 196 -16.18 -3.79 2.36
CA VAL A 196 -15.90 -5.19 2.01
C VAL A 196 -14.75 -5.76 2.85
N ASP A 197 -14.75 -7.07 3.05
CA ASP A 197 -13.61 -7.75 3.62
C ASP A 197 -12.49 -7.85 2.57
N ALA A 198 -11.33 -7.25 2.84
CA ALA A 198 -10.18 -7.26 1.93
C ALA A 198 -9.63 -8.67 1.59
N TYR A 199 -10.02 -9.71 2.36
CA TYR A 199 -9.71 -11.09 2.03
C TYR A 199 -10.78 -11.78 1.17
N ASN A 200 -11.96 -11.18 0.99
CA ASN A 200 -13.01 -11.71 0.14
C ASN A 200 -12.90 -11.12 -1.28
N LEU A 201 -12.31 -11.90 -2.20
CA LEU A 201 -12.06 -11.43 -3.57
C LEU A 201 -13.34 -11.27 -4.38
N GLU A 202 -14.35 -12.12 -4.14
CA GLU A 202 -15.64 -12.07 -4.84
C GLU A 202 -16.42 -10.82 -4.44
N GLU A 203 -16.52 -10.55 -3.13
CA GLU A 203 -17.17 -9.36 -2.59
C GLU A 203 -16.49 -8.08 -3.10
N THR A 204 -15.14 -8.05 -3.08
CA THR A 204 -14.35 -6.94 -3.62
C THR A 204 -14.62 -6.74 -5.12
N ALA A 205 -14.69 -7.83 -5.90
CA ALA A 205 -14.96 -7.75 -7.33
C ALA A 205 -16.39 -7.31 -7.63
N ALA A 206 -17.37 -7.73 -6.84
CA ALA A 206 -18.76 -7.30 -6.95
C ALA A 206 -18.90 -5.79 -6.69
N ALA A 207 -18.36 -5.31 -5.57
CA ALA A 207 -18.37 -3.89 -5.24
C ALA A 207 -17.67 -3.03 -6.30
N LEU A 208 -16.52 -3.48 -6.84
CA LEU A 208 -15.83 -2.78 -7.92
C LEU A 208 -16.65 -2.71 -9.20
N ARG A 209 -17.35 -3.79 -9.59
CA ARG A 209 -18.24 -3.78 -10.77
C ARG A 209 -19.36 -2.77 -10.63
N GLU A 210 -20.01 -2.75 -9.47
CA GLU A 210 -21.13 -1.84 -9.20
C GLU A 210 -20.65 -0.39 -9.14
N ALA A 211 -19.54 -0.12 -8.43
CA ALA A 211 -18.96 1.22 -8.31
C ALA A 211 -18.56 1.81 -9.66
N MET A 212 -17.88 1.03 -10.51
CA MET A 212 -17.47 1.50 -11.84
C MET A 212 -18.66 1.63 -12.82
N ALA A 213 -19.72 0.83 -12.64
CA ALA A 213 -20.93 0.92 -13.46
C ALA A 213 -21.80 2.14 -13.13
N ALA A 214 -21.73 2.64 -11.90
CA ALA A 214 -22.52 3.78 -11.44
C ALA A 214 -22.18 5.09 -12.18
N ARG A 215 -20.96 5.24 -12.71
CA ARG A 215 -20.44 6.44 -13.40
C ARG A 215 -20.66 7.74 -12.62
N GLU A 216 -20.53 7.63 -11.32
CA GLU A 216 -20.61 8.71 -10.34
C GLU A 216 -19.55 8.50 -9.26
N PRO A 217 -19.28 9.50 -8.37
CA PRO A 217 -18.37 9.32 -7.25
C PRO A 217 -18.74 8.10 -6.40
N ALA A 218 -17.83 7.14 -6.28
CA ALA A 218 -18.08 5.88 -5.58
C ALA A 218 -16.89 5.54 -4.67
N VAL A 219 -17.16 5.01 -3.48
CA VAL A 219 -16.12 4.65 -2.52
C VAL A 219 -16.29 3.20 -2.08
N ILE A 220 -15.20 2.46 -2.04
CA ILE A 220 -15.12 1.12 -1.47
C ILE A 220 -14.12 1.16 -0.32
N ILE A 221 -14.53 0.78 0.88
CA ILE A 221 -13.64 0.61 2.03
C ILE A 221 -13.32 -0.89 2.12
N ALA A 222 -12.11 -1.27 1.70
CA ALA A 222 -11.62 -2.64 1.83
C ALA A 222 -10.95 -2.78 3.20
N ARG A 223 -11.70 -3.32 4.16
CA ARG A 223 -11.33 -3.33 5.58
C ARG A 223 -10.83 -4.69 6.04
N ARG A 224 -9.63 -4.73 6.60
CA ARG A 224 -9.08 -5.87 7.31
C ARG A 224 -7.83 -5.43 8.08
N PRO A 225 -7.70 -5.68 9.38
CA PRO A 225 -6.53 -5.30 10.15
C PRO A 225 -5.21 -5.83 9.54
N CYS A 226 -4.16 -5.04 9.64
CA CYS A 226 -2.81 -5.45 9.26
C CYS A 226 -2.42 -6.73 10.00
N MET A 227 -1.93 -7.72 9.30
CA MET A 227 -1.54 -9.01 9.88
C MET A 227 -0.47 -8.89 10.97
N LEU A 228 0.39 -7.85 10.86
CA LEU A 228 1.50 -7.65 11.79
C LEU A 228 1.10 -7.05 13.15
N ILE A 229 -0.12 -6.49 13.28
CA ILE A 229 -0.62 -5.98 14.57
C ILE A 229 -1.48 -6.99 15.33
N LEU A 230 -1.79 -8.12 14.73
CA LEU A 230 -2.59 -9.17 15.38
C LEU A 230 -1.73 -9.96 16.36
N ARG A 231 -2.19 -10.07 17.61
CA ARG A 231 -1.44 -10.78 18.68
C ARG A 231 -1.31 -12.28 18.43
N ASN A 232 -2.31 -12.90 17.80
CA ASN A 232 -2.33 -14.31 17.45
C ASN A 232 -2.78 -14.49 15.98
N PRO A 233 -1.93 -14.13 15.02
CA PRO A 233 -2.29 -14.17 13.60
C PRO A 233 -2.30 -15.59 13.01
N VAL A 234 -1.77 -16.57 13.73
CA VAL A 234 -1.52 -17.92 13.21
C VAL A 234 -2.82 -18.68 13.09
N ARG A 235 -3.31 -18.80 11.87
CA ARG A 235 -4.27 -19.82 11.44
C ARG A 235 -3.50 -21.01 10.89
N GLU A 236 -4.16 -22.14 10.70
CA GLU A 236 -3.56 -23.26 10.00
C GLU A 236 -3.03 -22.82 8.63
N SER A 237 -1.80 -23.20 8.33
CA SER A 237 -1.17 -22.92 7.06
C SER A 237 -1.89 -23.65 5.93
N TYR A 238 -2.13 -22.97 4.83
CA TYR A 238 -2.52 -23.65 3.60
C TYR A 238 -1.36 -24.48 3.04
N TRP A 239 -1.70 -25.50 2.30
CA TRP A 239 -0.75 -26.33 1.58
C TRP A 239 -1.27 -26.58 0.14
N ILE A 240 -0.41 -27.03 -0.74
CA ILE A 240 -0.77 -27.33 -2.12
C ILE A 240 -0.65 -28.84 -2.33
N ASP A 241 -1.75 -29.46 -2.70
CA ASP A 241 -1.76 -30.83 -3.16
C ASP A 241 -0.99 -30.92 -4.50
N ALA A 242 0.13 -31.65 -4.46
CA ALA A 242 1.02 -31.78 -5.61
C ALA A 242 0.37 -32.54 -6.79
N ASP A 243 -0.55 -33.45 -6.51
CA ASP A 243 -1.22 -34.29 -7.51
C ASP A 243 -2.41 -33.53 -8.15
N ALA A 244 -3.11 -32.73 -7.36
CA ALA A 244 -4.19 -31.87 -7.83
C ALA A 244 -3.67 -30.62 -8.57
N CYS A 245 -2.46 -30.15 -8.25
CA CYS A 245 -1.89 -28.91 -8.81
C CYS A 245 -1.56 -29.03 -10.30
N LYS A 246 -2.22 -28.25 -11.15
CA LYS A 246 -1.98 -28.20 -12.60
C LYS A 246 -0.90 -27.19 -13.02
N LEU A 247 -0.10 -26.68 -12.10
CA LEU A 247 0.98 -25.70 -12.33
C LEU A 247 0.53 -24.46 -13.13
N CYS A 248 -0.73 -24.05 -13.01
CA CYS A 248 -1.26 -22.88 -13.70
C CYS A 248 -0.69 -21.54 -13.20
N ARG A 249 0.04 -21.55 -12.07
CA ARG A 249 0.72 -20.40 -11.46
C ARG A 249 -0.18 -19.22 -11.07
N ALA A 250 -1.50 -19.39 -11.02
CA ALA A 250 -2.43 -18.31 -10.64
C ALA A 250 -2.13 -17.80 -9.21
N CYS A 251 -1.82 -18.68 -8.26
CA CYS A 251 -1.45 -18.32 -6.90
C CYS A 251 -0.11 -17.55 -6.80
N LEU A 252 0.84 -17.77 -7.70
CA LEU A 252 2.08 -17.00 -7.76
C LEU A 252 1.85 -15.54 -8.18
N LYS A 253 0.84 -15.29 -9.03
CA LYS A 253 0.50 -13.94 -9.50
C LYS A 253 -0.01 -13.02 -8.38
N ILE A 254 -0.41 -13.57 -7.24
CA ILE A 254 -0.75 -12.79 -6.06
C ILE A 254 0.51 -12.16 -5.44
N GLY A 255 1.70 -12.70 -5.73
CA GLY A 255 2.98 -12.23 -5.21
C GLY A 255 3.19 -12.47 -3.72
N CYS A 256 2.49 -13.45 -3.10
CA CYS A 256 2.66 -13.78 -1.69
C CYS A 256 4.05 -14.37 -1.42
N PRO A 257 4.86 -13.81 -0.48
CA PRO A 257 6.19 -14.32 -0.22
C PRO A 257 6.20 -15.72 0.42
N ALA A 258 5.05 -16.21 0.91
CA ALA A 258 4.91 -17.57 1.38
C ALA A 258 4.72 -18.59 0.25
N ILE A 259 4.55 -18.17 -1.00
CA ILE A 259 4.31 -19.05 -2.14
C ILE A 259 5.50 -18.98 -3.08
N GLU A 260 6.12 -20.12 -3.34
CA GLU A 260 7.30 -20.22 -4.20
C GLU A 260 7.12 -21.29 -5.29
N LEU A 261 7.86 -21.13 -6.38
CA LEU A 261 8.09 -22.18 -7.37
C LEU A 261 9.49 -22.75 -7.14
N LYS A 262 9.55 -23.96 -6.62
CA LYS A 262 10.81 -24.66 -6.31
C LYS A 262 10.79 -26.05 -6.90
N ASP A 263 11.88 -26.44 -7.55
CA ASP A 263 12.04 -27.75 -8.20
C ASP A 263 10.88 -28.09 -9.15
N GLY A 264 10.38 -27.09 -9.91
CA GLY A 264 9.26 -27.25 -10.84
C GLY A 264 7.87 -27.41 -10.17
N ARG A 265 7.77 -27.25 -8.86
CA ARG A 265 6.52 -27.38 -8.09
C ARG A 265 6.20 -26.09 -7.35
N VAL A 266 4.91 -25.73 -7.29
CA VAL A 266 4.45 -24.65 -6.44
C VAL A 266 4.29 -25.15 -5.01
N ARG A 267 4.84 -24.43 -4.05
CA ARG A 267 4.78 -24.77 -2.61
C ARG A 267 4.37 -23.57 -1.79
N ILE A 268 3.83 -23.84 -0.60
CA ILE A 268 3.58 -22.82 0.43
C ILE A 268 4.53 -23.09 1.58
N GLU A 269 5.35 -22.09 1.93
CA GLU A 269 6.20 -22.14 3.12
C GLU A 269 5.33 -21.94 4.37
N SER A 270 5.15 -23.00 5.13
CA SER A 270 4.23 -23.03 6.28
C SER A 270 4.59 -22.05 7.36
N LYS A 271 5.88 -21.77 7.57
CA LYS A 271 6.36 -20.80 8.58
C LYS A 271 6.03 -19.35 8.21
N MET A 272 5.81 -19.07 6.94
CA MET A 272 5.45 -17.76 6.44
C MET A 272 3.93 -17.61 6.19
N CYS A 273 3.23 -18.71 6.00
CA CYS A 273 1.80 -18.70 5.69
C CYS A 273 0.98 -18.28 6.92
N THR A 274 0.09 -17.31 6.72
CA THR A 274 -0.79 -16.78 7.78
C THR A 274 -2.21 -17.34 7.70
N GLY A 275 -2.49 -18.27 6.78
CA GLY A 275 -3.81 -18.87 6.62
C GLY A 275 -4.90 -17.90 6.12
N CYS A 276 -4.54 -16.85 5.36
CA CYS A 276 -5.50 -15.82 4.92
C CYS A 276 -6.47 -16.29 3.81
N GLY A 277 -6.20 -17.38 3.10
CA GLY A 277 -7.08 -17.96 2.09
C GLY A 277 -7.13 -17.25 0.73
N VAL A 278 -6.42 -16.13 0.54
CA VAL A 278 -6.44 -15.37 -0.73
C VAL A 278 -5.93 -16.22 -1.91
N CYS A 279 -4.89 -17.03 -1.70
CA CYS A 279 -4.35 -17.90 -2.74
C CYS A 279 -5.30 -19.04 -3.15
N GLN A 280 -6.13 -19.52 -2.24
CA GLN A 280 -7.16 -20.53 -2.52
C GLN A 280 -8.22 -19.95 -3.48
N GLN A 281 -8.70 -18.75 -3.24
CA GLN A 281 -9.76 -18.12 -4.05
C GLN A 281 -9.36 -17.88 -5.52
N VAL A 282 -8.06 -17.81 -5.83
CA VAL A 282 -7.59 -17.70 -7.23
C VAL A 282 -7.27 -19.05 -7.87
N CYS A 283 -7.29 -20.13 -7.09
CA CYS A 283 -7.07 -21.49 -7.60
C CYS A 283 -8.35 -22.00 -8.31
N LYS A 284 -8.19 -22.45 -9.54
CA LYS A 284 -9.30 -23.04 -10.32
C LYS A 284 -9.49 -24.55 -10.09
N PHE A 285 -8.59 -25.15 -9.31
CA PHE A 285 -8.48 -26.60 -9.13
C PHE A 285 -8.53 -26.97 -7.64
N GLN A 286 -9.39 -26.27 -6.88
CA GLN A 286 -9.57 -26.49 -5.43
C GLN A 286 -9.97 -27.93 -5.11
#